data_699dc769d8bf10b60d1644d6b2d48d79
#
_entry.id   699dc769d8bf10b60d1644d6b2d48d79
#
_cell.length_a   1.000
_cell.length_b   1.000
_cell.length_c   1.000
_cell.angle_alpha   90.00
_cell.angle_beta   90.00
_cell.angle_gamma   90.00
#
_symmetry.space_group_name_H-M   'P 1'
#
loop_
_entity.id
_entity.type
_entity.pdbx_description
1 polymer ?
#
loop_
_entity_poly.entity_id
_entity_poly.type
_entity_poly.pdbx_seq_one_letter_code
_entity_poly.pdbx_strand_id
1 'polypeptide(L)'
;MTSRLYNYLVAILLLVTGWTCPVHSSTLVADLDLDQVSITIDFNGESLLLFGAVSGGTASDIIVIFKGPDVPLALRKKERASGIWMNRQTIIWQNAPSFYHIFSNRTLDEVLSEEQQARLRIGAEHIGLRTSEVMLDKEKAKAWRSALTRNMTERGLWKFDERSVSIIRGALFRAPVYL
;
A
#
# COMPACT_ATOMS: atom_id res chain seq x y z
N MET A 1 -55.67 28.89 13.47
CA MET A 1 -55.03 27.71 12.86
C MET A 1 -53.53 27.92 12.57
N THR A 2 -53.06 29.16 12.43
CA THR A 2 -51.69 29.54 12.09
C THR A 2 -50.62 29.31 13.18
N SER A 3 -51.00 29.46 14.47
CA SER A 3 -50.04 29.33 15.59
C SER A 3 -49.55 27.90 15.81
N ARG A 4 -50.39 26.88 15.57
CA ARG A 4 -49.99 25.48 15.72
C ARG A 4 -49.03 25.03 14.61
N LEU A 5 -49.20 25.47 13.39
CA LEU A 5 -48.29 25.22 12.26
C LEU A 5 -46.92 25.84 12.50
N TYR A 6 -46.84 27.04 13.03
CA TYR A 6 -45.59 27.71 13.39
C TYR A 6 -44.80 26.89 14.46
N ASN A 7 -45.47 26.43 15.50
CA ASN A 7 -44.85 25.62 16.54
C ASN A 7 -44.34 24.25 16.05
N TYR A 8 -45.01 23.62 15.09
CA TYR A 8 -44.51 22.39 14.44
C TYR A 8 -43.30 22.65 13.56
N LEU A 9 -43.28 23.78 12.80
CA LEU A 9 -42.15 24.19 11.99
C LEU A 9 -40.90 24.47 12.84
N VAL A 10 -41.06 25.18 13.96
CA VAL A 10 -39.99 25.46 14.91
C VAL A 10 -39.46 24.15 15.57
N ALA A 11 -40.35 23.25 15.93
CA ALA A 11 -39.96 21.95 16.50
C ALA A 11 -39.21 21.09 15.50
N ILE A 12 -39.62 21.07 14.23
CA ILE A 12 -38.90 20.32 13.16
C ILE A 12 -37.54 20.97 12.88
N LEU A 13 -37.43 22.28 12.88
CA LEU A 13 -36.18 23.01 12.69
C LEU A 13 -35.19 22.71 13.83
N LEU A 14 -35.64 22.65 15.07
CA LEU A 14 -34.81 22.28 16.23
C LEU A 14 -34.38 20.83 16.23
N LEU A 15 -35.20 19.90 15.70
CA LEU A 15 -34.85 18.50 15.54
C LEU A 15 -33.76 18.26 14.49
N VAL A 16 -33.75 19.06 13.41
CA VAL A 16 -32.76 18.95 12.32
C VAL A 16 -31.37 19.50 12.73
N THR A 17 -31.32 20.49 13.62
CA THR A 17 -30.05 21.09 14.07
C THR A 17 -29.34 20.28 15.16
N GLY A 18 -30.01 19.28 15.76
CA GLY A 18 -29.43 18.46 16.86
C GLY A 18 -28.47 17.35 16.45
N TRP A 19 -28.29 17.06 15.16
CA TRP A 19 -27.50 15.92 14.69
C TRP A 19 -26.21 16.34 13.97
N THR A 20 -25.49 17.31 14.49
CA THR A 20 -24.10 17.53 14.06
C THR A 20 -23.20 16.56 14.82
N CYS A 21 -22.93 15.39 14.27
CA CYS A 21 -21.85 14.53 14.74
C CYS A 21 -20.53 15.27 14.59
N PRO A 22 -19.74 15.46 15.65
CA PRO A 22 -18.39 16.01 15.53
C PRO A 22 -17.54 15.04 14.70
N VAL A 23 -17.13 15.46 13.52
CA VAL A 23 -16.14 14.72 12.73
C VAL A 23 -14.79 14.95 13.38
N HIS A 24 -14.30 13.93 14.11
CA HIS A 24 -12.93 13.92 14.63
C HIS A 24 -12.00 13.56 13.47
N SER A 25 -11.33 14.54 12.90
CA SER A 25 -10.24 14.27 11.96
C SER A 25 -8.97 13.96 12.76
N SER A 26 -8.41 12.76 12.55
CA SER A 26 -7.07 12.44 13.05
C SER A 26 -6.04 13.10 12.13
N THR A 27 -5.03 13.74 12.71
CA THR A 27 -3.91 14.31 11.98
C THR A 27 -2.71 13.38 12.11
N LEU A 28 -2.12 13.01 10.99
CA LEU A 28 -0.88 12.23 10.91
C LEU A 28 0.28 13.17 10.63
N VAL A 29 1.32 13.10 11.46
CA VAL A 29 2.62 13.75 11.23
C VAL A 29 3.67 12.65 11.22
N ALA A 30 4.47 12.58 10.15
CA ALA A 30 5.53 11.58 10.02
C ALA A 30 6.80 12.25 9.48
N ASP A 31 7.95 11.72 9.88
CA ASP A 31 9.26 12.19 9.48
C ASP A 31 10.26 11.03 9.37
N LEU A 32 11.33 11.22 8.63
CA LEU A 32 12.44 10.29 8.49
C LEU A 32 13.66 10.81 9.24
N ASP A 33 14.45 9.93 9.84
CA ASP A 33 15.69 10.28 10.51
C ASP A 33 16.81 10.72 9.56
N LEU A 34 16.72 10.31 8.28
CA LEU A 34 17.65 10.69 7.22
C LEU A 34 16.88 11.17 5.98
N ASP A 35 17.17 12.38 5.52
CA ASP A 35 16.58 12.98 4.33
C ASP A 35 17.29 12.53 3.03
N GLN A 36 18.52 12.05 3.14
CA GLN A 36 19.36 11.65 2.02
C GLN A 36 20.14 10.37 2.31
N VAL A 37 20.12 9.46 1.35
CA VAL A 37 20.96 8.25 1.35
C VAL A 37 22.02 8.40 0.29
N SER A 38 23.29 8.37 0.70
CA SER A 38 24.42 8.45 -0.24
C SER A 38 24.79 7.06 -0.75
N ILE A 39 24.62 6.83 -2.04
CA ILE A 39 25.05 5.59 -2.69
C ILE A 39 26.51 5.72 -3.12
N THR A 40 27.40 5.07 -2.39
CA THR A 40 28.83 4.99 -2.70
C THR A 40 29.19 3.63 -3.28
N ILE A 41 30.45 3.43 -3.68
CA ILE A 41 30.94 2.16 -4.26
C ILE A 41 30.80 1.01 -3.26
N ASP A 42 30.84 1.31 -1.96
CA ASP A 42 30.75 0.33 -0.85
C ASP A 42 29.34 0.28 -0.23
N PHE A 43 28.32 0.80 -0.93
CA PHE A 43 26.95 0.79 -0.42
C PHE A 43 26.41 -0.64 -0.33
N ASN A 44 26.14 -1.08 0.90
CA ASN A 44 25.59 -2.40 1.23
C ASN A 44 24.14 -2.32 1.75
N GLY A 45 23.45 -1.19 1.52
CA GLY A 45 22.16 -0.87 2.08
C GLY A 45 22.24 0.10 3.26
N GLU A 46 21.15 0.80 3.50
CA GLU A 46 21.00 1.77 4.60
C GLU A 46 19.76 1.44 5.40
N SER A 47 19.85 1.64 6.71
CA SER A 47 18.73 1.49 7.61
C SER A 47 18.19 2.88 7.98
N LEU A 48 16.95 3.15 7.60
CA LEU A 48 16.25 4.37 7.91
C LEU A 48 15.21 4.10 8.99
N LEU A 49 14.94 5.08 9.84
CA LEU A 49 13.85 5.02 10.79
C LEU A 49 12.77 6.03 10.42
N LEU A 50 11.62 5.52 9.99
CA LEU A 50 10.41 6.33 9.88
C LEU A 50 9.74 6.38 11.25
N PHE A 51 9.44 7.57 11.71
CA PHE A 51 8.68 7.78 12.94
C PHE A 51 7.61 8.85 12.75
N GLY A 52 6.60 8.83 13.59
CA GLY A 52 5.56 9.82 13.52
C GLY A 52 4.57 9.71 14.65
N ALA A 53 3.59 10.62 14.60
CA ALA A 53 2.53 10.71 15.58
C ALA A 53 1.15 10.82 14.92
N VAL A 54 0.17 10.16 15.53
CA VAL A 54 -1.24 10.32 15.20
C VAL A 54 -1.89 11.12 16.31
N SER A 55 -2.44 12.29 15.99
CA SER A 55 -3.19 13.13 16.92
C SER A 55 -4.69 13.04 16.66
N GLY A 56 -5.50 13.19 17.71
CA GLY A 56 -6.97 13.17 17.60
C GLY A 56 -7.63 11.80 17.76
N GLY A 57 -6.86 10.76 18.10
CA GLY A 57 -7.38 9.40 18.33
C GLY A 57 -6.29 8.44 18.76
N THR A 58 -6.67 7.19 19.03
CA THR A 58 -5.70 6.10 19.24
C THR A 58 -5.34 5.51 17.87
N ALA A 59 -4.07 5.49 17.52
CA ALA A 59 -3.60 4.81 16.32
C ALA A 59 -3.86 3.30 16.46
N SER A 60 -4.78 2.76 15.67
CA SER A 60 -5.11 1.33 15.69
C SER A 60 -4.31 0.58 14.65
N ASP A 61 -4.27 1.10 13.44
CA ASP A 61 -3.65 0.45 12.28
C ASP A 61 -2.80 1.44 11.50
N ILE A 62 -1.57 1.02 11.19
CA ILE A 62 -0.61 1.81 10.44
C ILE A 62 -0.02 0.93 9.35
N ILE A 63 -0.10 1.42 8.12
CA ILE A 63 0.56 0.85 6.96
C ILE A 63 1.47 1.92 6.37
N VAL A 64 2.72 1.59 6.21
CA VAL A 64 3.74 2.43 5.58
C VAL A 64 4.15 1.79 4.27
N ILE A 65 4.13 2.55 3.18
CA ILE A 65 4.49 2.07 1.85
C ILE A 65 5.58 2.96 1.28
N PHE A 66 6.71 2.34 0.96
CA PHE A 66 7.75 2.95 0.15
C PHE A 66 7.65 2.43 -1.27
N LYS A 67 7.39 3.31 -2.19
CA LYS A 67 7.23 2.98 -3.60
C LYS A 67 8.20 3.81 -4.45
N GLY A 68 9.05 3.14 -5.21
CA GLY A 68 9.88 3.76 -6.23
C GLY A 68 9.09 4.13 -7.50
N PRO A 69 9.73 4.80 -8.44
CA PRO A 69 9.10 5.15 -9.70
C PRO A 69 8.65 3.91 -10.48
N ASP A 70 7.57 4.09 -11.24
CA ASP A 70 7.07 3.05 -12.13
C ASP A 70 8.00 2.90 -13.33
N VAL A 71 8.42 1.66 -13.62
CA VAL A 71 9.31 1.33 -14.74
C VAL A 71 8.74 0.16 -15.54
N PRO A 72 9.03 0.08 -16.85
CA PRO A 72 8.69 -1.10 -17.63
C PRO A 72 9.59 -2.28 -17.25
N LEU A 73 8.96 -3.41 -16.89
CA LEU A 73 9.67 -4.65 -16.56
C LEU A 73 9.27 -5.77 -17.52
N ALA A 74 10.28 -6.38 -18.16
CA ALA A 74 10.11 -7.55 -19.01
C ALA A 74 10.33 -8.84 -18.21
N LEU A 75 9.30 -9.65 -18.09
CA LEU A 75 9.38 -10.99 -17.50
C LEU A 75 9.37 -12.04 -18.61
N ARG A 76 10.35 -12.94 -18.58
CA ARG A 76 10.52 -13.99 -19.59
C ARG A 76 10.39 -15.36 -18.98
N LYS A 77 9.56 -16.19 -19.62
CA LYS A 77 9.42 -17.60 -19.26
C LYS A 77 10.36 -18.44 -20.11
N LYS A 78 11.22 -19.21 -19.46
CA LYS A 78 12.06 -20.21 -20.11
C LYS A 78 11.32 -21.54 -20.17
N GLU A 79 11.42 -22.19 -21.31
CA GLU A 79 10.89 -23.54 -21.53
C GLU A 79 11.97 -24.40 -22.20
N ARG A 80 11.97 -25.70 -21.91
CA ARG A 80 12.89 -26.65 -22.53
C ARG A 80 12.33 -27.10 -23.85
N ALA A 81 13.04 -26.84 -24.94
CA ALA A 81 12.72 -27.33 -26.27
C ALA A 81 13.94 -28.05 -26.86
N SER A 82 13.77 -29.31 -27.31
CA SER A 82 14.84 -30.13 -27.86
C SER A 82 16.13 -30.19 -27.00
N GLY A 83 15.93 -30.25 -25.66
CA GLY A 83 17.05 -30.31 -24.71
C GLY A 83 17.67 -28.96 -24.30
N ILE A 84 17.29 -27.85 -24.92
CA ILE A 84 17.86 -26.53 -24.70
C ILE A 84 16.80 -25.63 -24.01
N TRP A 85 17.24 -24.81 -23.04
CA TRP A 85 16.40 -23.81 -22.39
C TRP A 85 16.31 -22.56 -23.26
N MET A 86 15.09 -22.22 -23.69
CA MET A 86 14.80 -21.08 -24.54
C MET A 86 13.76 -20.15 -23.91
N ASN A 87 13.88 -18.85 -24.15
CA ASN A 87 12.84 -17.88 -23.80
C ASN A 87 11.67 -18.05 -24.79
N ARG A 88 10.52 -18.56 -24.31
CA ARG A 88 9.34 -18.83 -25.16
C ARG A 88 8.28 -17.75 -25.08
N GLN A 89 8.14 -17.14 -23.93
CA GLN A 89 7.13 -16.12 -23.69
C GLN A 89 7.75 -14.95 -22.97
N THR A 90 7.32 -13.76 -23.30
CA THR A 90 7.75 -12.51 -22.64
C THR A 90 6.51 -11.66 -22.39
N ILE A 91 6.37 -11.14 -21.16
CA ILE A 91 5.37 -10.14 -20.83
C ILE A 91 6.08 -8.89 -20.37
N ILE A 92 5.59 -7.73 -20.83
CA ILE A 92 6.09 -6.43 -20.40
C ILE A 92 5.03 -5.79 -19.51
N TRP A 93 5.40 -5.53 -18.26
CA TRP A 93 4.63 -4.75 -17.33
C TRP A 93 5.04 -3.29 -17.44
N GLN A 94 4.12 -2.41 -17.88
CA GLN A 94 4.45 -1.02 -18.23
C GLN A 94 4.71 -0.12 -17.02
N ASN A 95 4.13 -0.48 -15.87
CA ASN A 95 4.12 0.37 -14.68
C ASN A 95 4.37 -0.46 -13.40
N ALA A 96 5.39 -1.29 -13.42
CA ALA A 96 5.82 -1.97 -12.22
C ALA A 96 6.67 -1.03 -11.36
N PRO A 97 6.42 -0.91 -10.06
CA PRO A 97 7.29 -0.12 -9.21
C PRO A 97 8.69 -0.72 -9.18
N SER A 98 9.71 0.13 -9.37
CA SER A 98 11.12 -0.28 -9.32
C SER A 98 11.50 -0.82 -7.95
N PHE A 99 10.84 -0.32 -6.92
CA PHE A 99 10.99 -0.69 -5.51
C PHE A 99 9.64 -0.60 -4.82
N TYR A 100 9.29 -1.57 -3.97
CA TYR A 100 8.02 -1.59 -3.30
C TYR A 100 8.11 -2.29 -1.94
N HIS A 101 8.15 -1.53 -0.86
CA HIS A 101 8.18 -2.07 0.49
C HIS A 101 6.93 -1.66 1.25
N ILE A 102 6.31 -2.63 1.91
CA ILE A 102 5.19 -2.43 2.82
C ILE A 102 5.64 -2.82 4.23
N PHE A 103 5.33 -1.95 5.17
CA PHE A 103 5.49 -2.18 6.60
C PHE A 103 4.15 -1.96 7.28
N SER A 104 3.76 -2.82 8.19
CA SER A 104 2.51 -2.70 8.92
C SER A 104 2.66 -3.14 10.38
N ASN A 105 1.75 -2.68 11.24
CA ASN A 105 1.71 -3.12 12.64
C ASN A 105 0.99 -4.46 12.83
N ARG A 106 0.11 -4.83 11.89
CA ARG A 106 -0.59 -6.12 11.82
C ARG A 106 -0.53 -6.65 10.39
N THR A 107 -1.02 -7.88 10.17
CA THR A 107 -1.12 -8.41 8.80
C THR A 107 -2.07 -7.56 7.95
N LEU A 108 -1.79 -7.48 6.65
CA LEU A 108 -2.62 -6.66 5.74
C LEU A 108 -4.08 -7.12 5.75
N ASP A 109 -4.31 -8.42 5.84
CA ASP A 109 -5.67 -9.00 5.86
C ASP A 109 -6.43 -8.71 7.15
N GLU A 110 -5.72 -8.46 8.27
CA GLU A 110 -6.34 -8.02 9.51
C GLU A 110 -6.71 -6.53 9.49
N VAL A 111 -5.98 -5.72 8.72
CA VAL A 111 -6.14 -4.26 8.66
C VAL A 111 -7.09 -3.84 7.55
N LEU A 112 -7.00 -4.48 6.39
CA LEU A 112 -7.76 -4.13 5.20
C LEU A 112 -8.47 -5.35 4.62
N SER A 113 -9.75 -5.20 4.28
CA SER A 113 -10.44 -6.22 3.48
C SER A 113 -9.83 -6.31 2.08
N GLU A 114 -10.03 -7.44 1.39
CA GLU A 114 -9.55 -7.64 0.03
C GLU A 114 -10.03 -6.53 -0.94
N GLU A 115 -11.29 -6.08 -0.77
CA GLU A 115 -11.84 -4.97 -1.55
C GLU A 115 -11.13 -3.64 -1.28
N GLN A 116 -10.75 -3.38 -0.02
CA GLN A 116 -9.98 -2.18 0.36
C GLN A 116 -8.56 -2.25 -0.17
N GLN A 117 -7.90 -3.40 -0.08
CA GLN A 117 -6.58 -3.63 -0.66
C GLN A 117 -6.60 -3.39 -2.18
N ALA A 118 -7.60 -3.92 -2.88
CA ALA A 118 -7.78 -3.74 -4.32
C ALA A 118 -8.03 -2.25 -4.68
N ARG A 119 -8.91 -1.56 -3.95
CA ARG A 119 -9.23 -0.16 -4.17
C ARG A 119 -8.02 0.75 -3.93
N LEU A 120 -7.27 0.49 -2.88
CA LEU A 120 -6.07 1.25 -2.51
C LEU A 120 -4.82 0.80 -3.27
N ARG A 121 -4.90 -0.32 -3.99
CA ARG A 121 -3.78 -0.96 -4.71
C ARG A 121 -2.62 -1.33 -3.79
N ILE A 122 -2.95 -1.84 -2.61
CA ILE A 122 -1.99 -2.24 -1.58
C ILE A 122 -1.88 -3.76 -1.57
N GLY A 123 -0.66 -4.27 -1.36
CA GLY A 123 -0.39 -5.70 -1.32
C GLY A 123 0.08 -6.27 -2.66
N ALA A 124 0.73 -7.44 -2.62
CA ALA A 124 1.36 -8.07 -3.78
C ALA A 124 0.38 -8.35 -4.94
N GLU A 125 -0.83 -8.79 -4.61
CA GLU A 125 -1.85 -9.13 -5.59
C GLU A 125 -2.56 -7.90 -6.20
N HIS A 126 -2.52 -6.76 -5.50
CA HIS A 126 -3.28 -5.57 -5.84
C HIS A 126 -2.45 -4.41 -6.41
N ILE A 127 -1.13 -4.57 -6.53
CA ILE A 127 -0.29 -3.59 -7.23
C ILE A 127 -0.88 -3.39 -8.64
N GLY A 128 -1.18 -2.16 -9.00
CA GLY A 128 -1.88 -1.80 -10.22
C GLY A 128 -1.07 -2.03 -11.51
N LEU A 129 -0.57 -3.24 -11.71
CA LEU A 129 0.24 -3.63 -12.87
C LEU A 129 -0.59 -3.62 -14.15
N ARG A 130 -0.05 -3.02 -15.22
CA ARG A 130 -0.63 -3.00 -16.56
C ARG A 130 0.30 -3.67 -17.55
N THR A 131 -0.27 -4.51 -18.42
CA THR A 131 0.46 -5.10 -19.54
C THR A 131 -0.12 -4.63 -20.85
N SER A 132 0.69 -4.56 -21.90
CA SER A 132 0.26 -4.29 -23.28
C SER A 132 -0.39 -5.50 -23.96
N GLU A 133 -0.27 -6.69 -23.38
CA GLU A 133 -0.87 -7.89 -23.95
C GLU A 133 -2.37 -7.96 -23.66
N VAL A 134 -3.17 -7.61 -24.65
CA VAL A 134 -4.64 -7.49 -24.58
C VAL A 134 -5.34 -8.85 -24.39
N MET A 135 -4.68 -9.96 -24.65
CA MET A 135 -5.28 -11.31 -24.65
C MET A 135 -4.79 -12.22 -23.52
N LEU A 136 -4.38 -11.64 -22.38
CA LEU A 136 -4.04 -12.49 -21.24
C LEU A 136 -5.32 -12.94 -20.54
N ASP A 137 -5.57 -14.24 -20.56
CA ASP A 137 -6.53 -14.91 -19.71
C ASP A 137 -6.25 -14.61 -18.22
N LYS A 138 -7.30 -14.48 -17.41
CA LYS A 138 -7.17 -14.10 -15.96
C LYS A 138 -6.22 -15.02 -15.20
N GLU A 139 -6.29 -16.33 -15.43
CA GLU A 139 -5.41 -17.31 -14.77
C GLU A 139 -3.95 -17.13 -15.19
N LYS A 140 -3.69 -16.92 -16.48
CA LYS A 140 -2.34 -16.62 -16.97
C LYS A 140 -1.83 -15.30 -16.42
N ALA A 141 -2.67 -14.26 -16.36
CA ALA A 141 -2.30 -12.97 -15.79
C ALA A 141 -1.92 -13.10 -14.32
N LYS A 142 -2.68 -13.89 -13.54
CA LYS A 142 -2.37 -14.18 -12.14
C LYS A 142 -1.04 -14.92 -12.01
N ALA A 143 -0.80 -15.97 -12.80
CA ALA A 143 0.46 -16.72 -12.78
C ALA A 143 1.68 -15.84 -13.10
N TRP A 144 1.57 -14.95 -14.10
CA TRP A 144 2.62 -14.01 -14.45
C TRP A 144 2.86 -12.94 -13.39
N ARG A 145 1.79 -12.46 -12.75
CA ARG A 145 1.87 -11.52 -11.63
C ARG A 145 2.61 -12.15 -10.45
N SER A 146 2.22 -13.35 -10.04
CA SER A 146 2.87 -14.09 -8.96
C SER A 146 4.36 -14.38 -9.27
N ALA A 147 4.68 -14.69 -10.53
CA ALA A 147 6.06 -14.87 -10.97
C ALA A 147 6.87 -13.56 -10.90
N LEU A 148 6.26 -12.42 -11.25
CA LEU A 148 6.91 -11.12 -11.10
C LEU A 148 7.15 -10.79 -9.62
N THR A 149 6.11 -10.92 -8.78
CA THR A 149 6.22 -10.68 -7.34
C THR A 149 7.35 -11.49 -6.72
N ARG A 150 7.38 -12.81 -6.99
CA ARG A 150 8.46 -13.69 -6.50
C ARG A 150 9.84 -13.20 -6.95
N ASN A 151 10.00 -12.88 -8.24
CA ASN A 151 11.28 -12.43 -8.79
C ASN A 151 11.76 -11.11 -8.17
N MET A 152 10.85 -10.18 -7.96
CA MET A 152 11.16 -8.89 -7.34
C MET A 152 11.46 -9.05 -5.84
N THR A 153 10.78 -9.97 -5.16
CA THR A 153 11.05 -10.30 -3.75
C THR A 153 12.39 -11.01 -3.57
N GLU A 154 12.70 -12.00 -4.41
CA GLU A 154 14.00 -12.68 -4.41
C GLU A 154 15.18 -11.74 -4.64
N ARG A 155 14.95 -10.65 -5.37
CA ARG A 155 15.94 -9.60 -5.61
C ARG A 155 15.99 -8.53 -4.51
N GLY A 156 15.14 -8.63 -3.49
CA GLY A 156 15.04 -7.65 -2.40
C GLY A 156 14.37 -6.32 -2.80
N LEU A 157 13.85 -6.21 -4.04
CA LEU A 157 13.24 -4.99 -4.54
C LEU A 157 11.79 -4.81 -4.09
N TRP A 158 11.09 -5.92 -3.82
CA TRP A 158 9.77 -5.90 -3.21
C TRP A 158 9.79 -6.66 -1.90
N LYS A 159 9.24 -6.04 -0.85
CA LYS A 159 9.25 -6.57 0.50
C LYS A 159 7.93 -6.29 1.21
N PHE A 160 7.46 -7.26 1.95
CA PHE A 160 6.19 -7.21 2.67
C PHE A 160 6.46 -7.54 4.14
N ASP A 161 6.87 -6.53 4.91
CA ASP A 161 7.26 -6.67 6.32
C ASP A 161 6.05 -6.36 7.22
N GLU A 162 5.19 -7.34 7.36
CA GLU A 162 4.07 -7.27 8.29
C GLU A 162 4.54 -7.33 9.74
N ARG A 163 3.82 -6.66 10.64
CA ARG A 163 4.12 -6.59 12.08
C ARG A 163 5.48 -5.97 12.42
N SER A 164 6.03 -5.19 11.50
CA SER A 164 7.31 -4.48 11.69
C SER A 164 7.15 -3.07 12.26
N VAL A 165 5.96 -2.48 12.15
CA VAL A 165 5.65 -1.16 12.70
C VAL A 165 5.27 -1.29 14.17
N SER A 166 5.95 -0.55 15.03
CA SER A 166 5.68 -0.50 16.47
C SER A 166 4.87 0.75 16.81
N ILE A 167 3.77 0.59 17.55
CA ILE A 167 2.97 1.69 18.08
C ILE A 167 3.29 1.86 19.56
N ILE A 168 3.66 3.07 19.97
CA ILE A 168 4.06 3.43 21.31
C ILE A 168 2.99 4.33 21.91
N ARG A 169 2.43 3.92 23.06
CA ARG A 169 1.39 4.66 23.82
C ARG A 169 0.18 5.05 22.97
N GLY A 170 -0.13 4.26 21.93
CA GLY A 170 -1.30 4.48 21.08
C GLY A 170 -1.27 5.74 20.19
N ALA A 171 -0.16 6.47 20.16
CA ALA A 171 -0.06 7.72 19.40
C ALA A 171 1.20 7.82 18.55
N LEU A 172 2.32 7.32 19.03
CA LEU A 172 3.60 7.36 18.31
C LEU A 172 3.81 6.05 17.57
N PHE A 173 4.37 6.11 16.38
CA PHE A 173 4.78 4.91 15.65
C PHE A 173 6.22 5.04 15.12
N ARG A 174 6.83 3.89 14.92
CA ARG A 174 8.12 3.77 14.26
C ARG A 174 8.14 2.55 13.35
N ALA A 175 8.76 2.71 12.19
CA ALA A 175 8.97 1.65 11.21
C ALA A 175 10.45 1.64 10.79
N PRO A 176 11.20 0.56 11.05
CA PRO A 176 12.55 0.40 10.52
C PRO A 176 12.44 0.06 9.02
N VAL A 177 13.11 0.83 8.18
CA VAL A 177 13.14 0.68 6.73
C VAL A 177 14.55 0.32 6.30
N TYR A 178 14.72 -0.77 5.59
CA TYR A 178 16.00 -1.20 5.03
C TYR A 178 15.95 -1.03 3.50
N LEU A 179 16.86 -0.24 2.96
CA LEU A 179 17.01 0.03 1.52
C LEU A 179 18.14 -0.79 0.91
#